data_9f78a126b76ff7ab85fce843cdeefc62
#
_entry.id   9f78a126b76ff7ab85fce843cdeefc62
#
_cell.length_a   1.000
_cell.length_b   1.000
_cell.length_c   1.000
_cell.angle_alpha   90.00
_cell.angle_beta   90.00
_cell.angle_gamma   90.00
#
_symmetry.space_group_name_H-M   'P 1'
#
loop_
_entity.id
_entity.type
_entity.pdbx_description
1 polymer ?
#
loop_
_entity_poly.entity_id
_entity_poly.type
_entity_poly.pdbx_seq_one_letter_code
_entity_poly.pdbx_strand_id
1 'polypeptide(L)'
;MKILILGTAHPYRGGLAAYNERLAFQFVSEGNDTEIFTFTLQYPGFLFPGKTQYTDTESPAKLKITRIVNSVNPFNWIRTGRRIRKLKPDILLIKYWNPLMAPCFGTIARIAKKNKAANTKVICIFDNVIPHEKSIIDRLLTRYFTEGIDGAIVMSRSVGDDLKAFRVCVAPSAVIEA
;
A
#
# COMPACT_ATOMS: atom_id res chain seq x y z
N MET A 1 18.23 -1.03 6.04
CA MET A 1 17.17 0.02 6.00
C MET A 1 15.95 -0.45 6.78
N LYS A 2 15.12 0.49 7.24
CA LYS A 2 13.83 0.16 7.85
C LYS A 2 12.71 0.34 6.82
N ILE A 3 12.07 -0.74 6.45
CA ILE A 3 11.04 -0.77 5.40
C ILE A 3 9.70 -1.14 6.05
N LEU A 4 8.67 -0.33 5.80
CA LEU A 4 7.32 -0.64 6.22
C LEU A 4 6.44 -0.83 4.99
N ILE A 5 5.85 -2.00 4.85
CA ILE A 5 4.88 -2.30 3.79
C ILE A 5 3.48 -2.06 4.34
N LEU A 6 2.68 -1.24 3.65
CA LEU A 6 1.28 -1.00 3.94
C LEU A 6 0.43 -1.67 2.87
N GLY A 7 -0.21 -2.78 3.21
CA GLY A 7 -0.99 -3.54 2.24
C GLY A 7 -1.56 -4.84 2.80
N THR A 8 -2.18 -5.63 1.93
CA THR A 8 -2.78 -6.91 2.27
C THR A 8 -1.71 -7.94 2.60
N ALA A 9 -1.85 -8.63 3.72
CA ALA A 9 -1.01 -9.76 4.14
C ALA A 9 -1.82 -10.66 5.07
N HIS A 10 -1.23 -11.76 5.54
CA HIS A 10 -1.86 -12.69 6.48
C HIS A 10 -2.65 -11.95 7.58
N PRO A 11 -3.87 -12.39 7.94
CA PRO A 11 -4.57 -13.61 7.52
C PRO A 11 -5.36 -13.49 6.20
N TYR A 12 -5.22 -12.39 5.47
CA TYR A 12 -5.86 -12.27 4.15
C TYR A 12 -5.18 -13.21 3.15
N ARG A 13 -5.99 -13.78 2.23
CA ARG A 13 -5.53 -14.64 1.15
C ARG A 13 -5.56 -13.93 -0.20
N GLY A 14 -4.87 -14.50 -1.18
CA GLY A 14 -4.89 -14.06 -2.57
C GLY A 14 -3.58 -13.41 -3.03
N GLY A 15 -3.53 -13.04 -4.29
CA GLY A 15 -2.32 -12.56 -4.95
C GLY A 15 -1.67 -11.34 -4.29
N LEU A 16 -2.48 -10.40 -3.78
CA LEU A 16 -1.97 -9.21 -3.09
C LEU A 16 -1.23 -9.56 -1.80
N ALA A 17 -1.79 -10.49 -0.99
CA ALA A 17 -1.15 -10.95 0.24
C ALA A 17 0.16 -11.69 -0.07
N ALA A 18 0.11 -12.67 -0.97
CA ALA A 18 1.29 -13.44 -1.37
C ALA A 18 2.41 -12.56 -1.94
N TYR A 19 2.06 -11.55 -2.74
CA TYR A 19 3.03 -10.60 -3.28
C TYR A 19 3.73 -9.80 -2.18
N ASN A 20 2.96 -9.19 -1.26
CA ASN A 20 3.52 -8.38 -0.19
C ASN A 20 4.38 -9.19 0.78
N GLU A 21 3.98 -10.43 1.08
CA GLU A 21 4.74 -11.34 1.93
C GLU A 21 6.05 -11.80 1.28
N ARG A 22 6.03 -12.14 -0.02
CA ARG A 22 7.25 -12.47 -0.78
C ARG A 22 8.20 -11.29 -0.82
N LEU A 23 7.69 -10.09 -1.08
CA LEU A 23 8.49 -8.87 -1.11
C LEU A 23 9.11 -8.57 0.27
N ALA A 24 8.32 -8.69 1.34
CA ALA A 24 8.82 -8.54 2.71
C ALA A 24 9.89 -9.57 3.04
N PHE A 25 9.67 -10.81 2.66
CA PHE A 25 10.64 -11.90 2.85
C PHE A 25 11.97 -11.60 2.14
N GLN A 26 11.91 -11.11 0.89
CA GLN A 26 13.08 -10.71 0.14
C GLN A 26 13.85 -9.58 0.85
N PHE A 27 13.16 -8.54 1.30
CA PHE A 27 13.81 -7.46 2.05
C PHE A 27 14.45 -7.94 3.36
N VAL A 28 13.78 -8.83 4.10
CA VAL A 28 14.37 -9.45 5.30
C VAL A 28 15.61 -10.26 4.97
N SER A 29 15.60 -11.05 3.88
CA SER A 29 16.74 -11.85 3.44
C SER A 29 17.95 -10.99 3.03
N GLU A 30 17.71 -9.77 2.58
CA GLU A 30 18.72 -8.76 2.25
C GLU A 30 19.17 -7.95 3.49
N GLY A 31 18.76 -8.33 4.70
CA GLY A 31 19.19 -7.69 5.94
C GLY A 31 18.43 -6.40 6.30
N ASN A 32 17.27 -6.14 5.70
CA ASN A 32 16.45 -4.99 6.05
C ASN A 32 15.50 -5.29 7.22
N ASP A 33 15.30 -4.29 8.12
CA ASP A 33 14.25 -4.33 9.16
C ASP A 33 12.89 -4.07 8.49
N THR A 34 12.15 -5.15 8.23
CA THR A 34 10.91 -5.08 7.46
C THR A 34 9.71 -5.50 8.29
N GLU A 35 8.64 -4.67 8.24
CA GLU A 35 7.35 -4.96 8.88
C GLU A 35 6.22 -4.71 7.88
N ILE A 36 5.14 -5.52 7.96
CA ILE A 36 3.92 -5.31 7.18
C ILE A 36 2.82 -4.80 8.11
N PHE A 37 2.21 -3.66 7.78
CA PHE A 37 0.95 -3.22 8.35
C PHE A 37 -0.19 -3.65 7.43
N THR A 38 -1.00 -4.59 7.92
CA THR A 38 -2.14 -5.14 7.20
C THR A 38 -3.47 -4.75 7.84
N PHE A 39 -4.55 -5.18 7.24
CA PHE A 39 -5.89 -4.73 7.59
C PHE A 39 -6.48 -5.51 8.78
N THR A 40 -7.17 -4.78 9.65
CA THR A 40 -8.20 -5.32 10.54
C THR A 40 -9.53 -5.44 9.81
N LEU A 41 -9.80 -4.48 8.87
CA LEU A 41 -10.91 -4.49 7.93
C LEU A 41 -10.42 -3.94 6.59
N GLN A 42 -10.40 -4.78 5.54
CA GLN A 42 -10.00 -4.36 4.18
C GLN A 42 -11.19 -3.84 3.38
N TYR A 43 -12.29 -4.59 3.38
CA TYR A 43 -13.55 -4.20 2.75
C TYR A 43 -14.72 -4.48 3.69
N PRO A 44 -15.74 -3.61 3.74
CA PRO A 44 -17.02 -3.96 4.32
C PRO A 44 -17.58 -5.23 3.67
N GLY A 45 -18.25 -6.08 4.46
CA GLY A 45 -18.71 -7.40 3.99
C GLY A 45 -19.60 -7.33 2.75
N PHE A 46 -20.40 -6.27 2.59
CA PHE A 46 -21.29 -6.07 1.43
C PHE A 46 -20.54 -5.71 0.13
N LEU A 47 -19.28 -5.27 0.21
CA LEU A 47 -18.44 -4.97 -0.97
C LEU A 47 -17.56 -6.16 -1.38
N PHE A 48 -17.58 -7.25 -0.62
CA PHE A 48 -16.77 -8.42 -0.91
C PHE A 48 -17.60 -9.54 -1.52
N PRO A 49 -17.37 -9.91 -2.79
CA PRO A 49 -18.18 -10.91 -3.47
C PRO A 49 -17.86 -12.37 -3.06
N GLY A 50 -16.83 -12.58 -2.24
CA GLY A 50 -16.36 -13.91 -1.83
C GLY A 50 -16.89 -14.36 -0.47
N LYS A 51 -16.90 -15.68 -0.23
CA LYS A 51 -17.34 -16.26 1.05
C LYS A 51 -16.39 -16.00 2.21
N THR A 52 -15.07 -15.88 1.96
CA THR A 52 -14.06 -15.57 2.98
C THR A 52 -12.88 -14.84 2.38
N GLN A 53 -12.37 -13.84 3.13
CA GLN A 53 -11.16 -13.10 2.79
C GLN A 53 -9.92 -13.67 3.48
N TYR A 54 -10.08 -14.65 4.37
CA TYR A 54 -9.03 -15.15 5.25
C TYR A 54 -8.55 -16.54 4.81
N THR A 55 -7.31 -16.83 5.18
CA THR A 55 -6.71 -18.15 5.09
C THR A 55 -6.67 -18.83 6.46
N ASP A 56 -6.76 -20.15 6.46
CA ASP A 56 -6.62 -20.98 7.66
C ASP A 56 -5.13 -21.38 7.90
N THR A 57 -4.21 -20.96 7.02
CA THR A 57 -2.77 -21.24 7.19
C THR A 57 -2.16 -20.40 8.32
N GLU A 58 -1.09 -20.90 8.91
CA GLU A 58 -0.34 -20.15 9.91
C GLU A 58 0.35 -18.92 9.31
N SER A 59 0.56 -17.90 10.15
CA SER A 59 1.31 -16.71 9.76
C SER A 59 2.75 -17.08 9.39
N PRO A 60 3.32 -16.50 8.32
CA PRO A 60 4.72 -16.72 7.96
C PRO A 60 5.66 -16.39 9.13
N ALA A 61 6.29 -17.40 9.73
CA ALA A 61 7.06 -17.28 10.98
C ALA A 61 8.22 -16.27 10.94
N LYS A 62 8.72 -15.93 9.76
CA LYS A 62 9.84 -14.99 9.56
C LYS A 62 9.42 -13.55 9.26
N LEU A 63 8.13 -13.27 9.18
CA LEU A 63 7.61 -11.95 8.83
C LEU A 63 6.93 -11.30 10.02
N LYS A 64 7.26 -10.03 10.26
CA LYS A 64 6.56 -9.21 11.22
C LYS A 64 5.33 -8.58 10.57
N ILE A 65 4.16 -9.14 10.86
CA ILE A 65 2.87 -8.70 10.30
C ILE A 65 2.01 -8.14 11.45
N THR A 66 1.61 -6.87 11.33
CA THR A 66 0.75 -6.21 12.32
C THR A 66 -0.58 -5.81 11.70
N ARG A 67 -1.68 -6.36 12.21
CA ARG A 67 -3.04 -5.98 11.81
C ARG A 67 -3.47 -4.71 12.52
N ILE A 68 -3.53 -3.60 11.79
CA ILE A 68 -3.79 -2.28 12.38
C ILE A 68 -4.71 -1.39 11.54
N VAL A 69 -4.82 -1.64 10.23
CA VAL A 69 -5.48 -0.74 9.29
C VAL A 69 -6.95 -1.09 9.15
N ASN A 70 -7.81 -0.11 9.33
CA ASN A 70 -9.23 -0.18 8.98
C ASN A 70 -9.49 0.74 7.80
N SER A 71 -9.81 0.18 6.63
CA SER A 71 -9.91 0.92 5.37
C SER A 71 -11.04 1.97 5.31
N VAL A 72 -12.03 1.87 6.20
CA VAL A 72 -13.22 2.73 6.20
C VAL A 72 -13.30 3.68 7.39
N ASN A 73 -12.35 3.62 8.32
CA ASN A 73 -12.37 4.44 9.53
C ASN A 73 -11.31 5.56 9.51
N PRO A 74 -11.69 6.83 9.27
CA PRO A 74 -10.75 7.95 9.21
C PRO A 74 -9.93 8.16 10.50
N PHE A 75 -10.51 7.92 11.66
CA PHE A 75 -9.76 8.01 12.93
C PHE A 75 -8.66 6.96 13.02
N ASN A 76 -8.91 5.75 12.49
CA ASN A 76 -7.89 4.72 12.39
C ASN A 76 -6.76 5.14 11.43
N TRP A 77 -7.06 5.79 10.30
CA TRP A 77 -6.04 6.27 9.36
C TRP A 77 -5.09 7.26 10.02
N ILE A 78 -5.65 8.20 10.79
CA ILE A 78 -4.85 9.19 11.55
C ILE A 78 -3.96 8.49 12.58
N ARG A 79 -4.52 7.53 13.34
CA ARG A 79 -3.77 6.76 14.35
C ARG A 79 -2.64 5.95 13.70
N THR A 80 -2.94 5.26 12.61
CA THR A 80 -1.97 4.46 11.84
C THR A 80 -0.87 5.34 11.27
N GLY A 81 -1.20 6.45 10.62
CA GLY A 81 -0.22 7.40 10.10
C GLY A 81 0.70 7.98 11.19
N ARG A 82 0.14 8.30 12.38
CA ARG A 82 0.92 8.75 13.55
C ARG A 82 1.86 7.65 14.07
N ARG A 83 1.41 6.39 14.07
CA ARG A 83 2.25 5.25 14.46
C ARG A 83 3.41 5.06 13.48
N ILE A 84 3.15 5.10 12.16
CA ILE A 84 4.19 5.02 11.13
C ILE A 84 5.19 6.16 11.30
N ARG A 85 4.72 7.40 11.50
CA ARG A 85 5.58 8.55 11.76
C ARG A 85 6.50 8.37 12.96
N LYS A 86 6.03 7.74 14.04
CA LYS A 86 6.83 7.42 15.23
C LYS A 86 7.88 6.34 14.94
N LEU A 87 7.55 5.37 14.11
CA LEU A 87 8.45 4.28 13.70
C LEU A 87 9.59 4.77 12.81
N LYS A 88 9.41 5.91 12.13
CA LYS A 88 10.39 6.55 11.23
C LYS A 88 10.99 5.55 10.22
N PRO A 89 10.19 4.82 9.42
CA PRO A 89 10.77 3.98 8.40
C PRO A 89 11.51 4.84 7.36
N ASP A 90 12.57 4.28 6.77
CA ASP A 90 13.23 4.91 5.62
C ASP A 90 12.31 4.91 4.41
N ILE A 91 11.60 3.79 4.21
CA ILE A 91 10.63 3.60 3.13
C ILE A 91 9.30 3.15 3.71
N LEU A 92 8.22 3.85 3.34
CA LEU A 92 6.85 3.38 3.43
C LEU A 92 6.42 2.92 2.03
N LEU A 93 6.32 1.61 1.84
CA LEU A 93 5.91 1.00 0.59
C LEU A 93 4.42 0.68 0.64
N ILE A 94 3.64 1.21 -0.31
CA ILE A 94 2.18 1.02 -0.38
C ILE A 94 1.84 0.22 -1.63
N LYS A 95 1.09 -0.87 -1.47
CA LYS A 95 0.53 -1.61 -2.59
C LYS A 95 -0.85 -1.06 -2.91
N TYR A 96 -1.01 -0.47 -4.12
CA TYR A 96 -2.25 0.16 -4.56
C TYR A 96 -2.89 -0.64 -5.69
N TRP A 97 -4.17 -0.95 -5.56
CA TRP A 97 -4.91 -1.77 -6.53
C TRP A 97 -6.33 -1.24 -6.84
N ASN A 98 -6.86 -0.32 -6.01
CA ASN A 98 -8.24 0.14 -6.15
C ASN A 98 -8.41 1.56 -5.60
N PRO A 99 -9.08 2.48 -6.35
CA PRO A 99 -9.33 3.85 -5.92
C PRO A 99 -10.07 4.00 -4.58
N LEU A 100 -10.89 3.03 -4.19
CA LEU A 100 -11.57 3.05 -2.88
C LEU A 100 -10.59 3.03 -1.70
N MET A 101 -9.35 2.56 -1.90
CA MET A 101 -8.28 2.60 -0.88
C MET A 101 -7.58 3.96 -0.80
N ALA A 102 -7.76 4.81 -1.80
CA ALA A 102 -7.06 6.09 -1.91
C ALA A 102 -7.24 7.01 -0.71
N PRO A 103 -8.45 7.20 -0.12
CA PRO A 103 -8.62 8.04 1.06
C PRO A 103 -7.83 7.52 2.26
N CYS A 104 -7.87 6.22 2.49
CA CYS A 104 -7.14 5.56 3.57
C CYS A 104 -5.63 5.72 3.39
N PHE A 105 -5.10 5.26 2.28
CA PHE A 105 -3.67 5.28 2.00
C PHE A 105 -3.11 6.70 1.88
N GLY A 106 -3.83 7.60 1.21
CA GLY A 106 -3.41 8.98 1.04
C GLY A 106 -3.35 9.75 2.35
N THR A 107 -4.29 9.52 3.26
CA THR A 107 -4.28 10.13 4.60
C THR A 107 -3.13 9.57 5.44
N ILE A 108 -2.94 8.25 5.46
CA ILE A 108 -1.85 7.61 6.19
C ILE A 108 -0.48 8.11 5.68
N ALA A 109 -0.28 8.16 4.36
CA ALA A 109 0.95 8.62 3.73
C ALA A 109 1.32 10.06 4.12
N ARG A 110 0.36 11.00 4.01
CA ARG A 110 0.57 12.39 4.39
C ARG A 110 0.92 12.57 5.87
N ILE A 111 0.26 11.81 6.75
CA ILE A 111 0.54 11.90 8.19
C ILE A 111 1.89 11.27 8.51
N ALA A 112 2.25 10.18 7.87
CA ALA A 112 3.55 9.54 8.05
C ALA A 112 4.71 10.48 7.67
N LYS A 113 4.58 11.23 6.57
CA LYS A 113 5.56 12.21 6.07
C LYS A 113 5.64 13.51 6.86
N LYS A 114 4.67 13.83 7.70
CA LYS A 114 4.53 15.17 8.34
C LYS A 114 5.67 15.53 9.30
N ASN A 115 6.63 14.66 9.52
CA ASN A 115 7.79 14.93 10.33
C ASN A 115 8.98 15.35 9.46
N LYS A 116 9.35 16.65 9.49
CA LYS A 116 10.50 17.17 8.75
C LYS A 116 11.84 16.52 9.14
N ALA A 117 11.92 15.94 10.36
CA ALA A 117 13.09 15.22 10.85
C ALA A 117 13.14 13.73 10.44
N ALA A 118 12.06 13.19 9.91
CA ALA A 118 12.01 11.83 9.39
C ALA A 118 11.96 11.89 7.86
N ASN A 119 13.03 11.43 7.23
CA ASN A 119 13.14 11.42 5.76
C ASN A 119 12.44 10.22 5.12
N THR A 120 11.27 9.83 5.67
CA THR A 120 10.49 8.70 5.16
C THR A 120 10.05 8.97 3.72
N LYS A 121 10.50 8.13 2.79
CA LYS A 121 10.03 8.14 1.41
C LYS A 121 8.81 7.25 1.27
N VAL A 122 7.77 7.77 0.65
CA VAL A 122 6.54 7.01 0.36
C VAL A 122 6.58 6.57 -1.10
N ILE A 123 6.75 5.28 -1.31
CA ILE A 123 6.78 4.66 -2.64
C ILE A 123 5.51 3.81 -2.80
N CYS A 124 4.90 3.88 -3.97
CA CYS A 124 3.72 3.07 -4.28
C CYS A 124 3.98 2.09 -5.40
N ILE A 125 3.56 0.85 -5.21
CA ILE A 125 3.49 -0.16 -6.27
C ILE A 125 2.04 -0.17 -6.77
N PHE A 126 1.85 0.14 -8.04
CA PHE A 126 0.55 0.17 -8.70
C PHE A 126 0.31 -1.11 -9.50
N ASP A 127 -0.71 -1.89 -9.11
CA ASP A 127 -1.23 -2.98 -9.93
C ASP A 127 -2.21 -2.45 -10.97
N ASN A 128 -3.02 -1.47 -10.55
CA ASN A 128 -3.99 -0.77 -11.38
C ASN A 128 -4.14 0.67 -10.89
N VAL A 129 -4.37 1.62 -11.78
CA VAL A 129 -4.55 3.05 -11.43
C VAL A 129 -6.01 3.42 -11.44
N ILE A 130 -6.71 3.05 -12.49
CA ILE A 130 -8.12 3.38 -12.71
C ILE A 130 -8.84 2.11 -13.17
N PRO A 131 -10.01 1.76 -12.60
CA PRO A 131 -10.87 0.71 -13.14
C PRO A 131 -11.24 1.00 -14.59
N HIS A 132 -11.55 -0.04 -15.36
CA HIS A 132 -11.97 0.10 -16.76
C HIS A 132 -13.19 1.02 -16.96
N GLU A 133 -14.02 1.17 -15.93
CA GLU A 133 -15.10 2.15 -15.86
C GLU A 133 -14.57 3.46 -15.23
N LYS A 134 -14.19 4.40 -16.07
CA LYS A 134 -13.55 5.68 -15.69
C LYS A 134 -14.54 6.62 -15.01
N SER A 135 -14.77 6.50 -13.72
CA SER A 135 -15.53 7.46 -12.92
C SER A 135 -14.69 8.71 -12.60
N ILE A 136 -15.36 9.88 -12.62
CA ILE A 136 -14.74 11.15 -12.16
C ILE A 136 -14.30 11.01 -10.69
N ILE A 137 -15.07 10.30 -9.89
CA ILE A 137 -14.77 10.05 -8.47
C ILE A 137 -13.47 9.26 -8.33
N ASP A 138 -13.27 8.19 -9.11
CA ASP A 138 -12.05 7.38 -9.07
C ASP A 138 -10.81 8.21 -9.41
N ARG A 139 -10.93 9.13 -10.37
CA ARG A 139 -9.84 10.04 -10.73
C ARG A 139 -9.51 11.02 -9.59
N LEU A 140 -10.52 11.57 -8.92
CA LEU A 140 -10.31 12.47 -7.78
C LEU A 140 -9.68 11.73 -6.60
N LEU A 141 -10.15 10.53 -6.29
CA LEU A 141 -9.60 9.69 -5.23
C LEU A 141 -8.16 9.29 -5.52
N THR A 142 -7.86 8.83 -6.73
CA THR A 142 -6.51 8.47 -7.16
C THR A 142 -5.58 9.68 -7.12
N ARG A 143 -6.03 10.85 -7.58
CA ARG A 143 -5.27 12.10 -7.50
C ARG A 143 -4.95 12.46 -6.05
N TYR A 144 -5.95 12.38 -5.16
CA TYR A 144 -5.73 12.62 -3.73
C TYR A 144 -4.63 11.71 -3.17
N PHE A 145 -4.59 10.44 -3.56
CA PHE A 145 -3.55 9.52 -3.12
C PHE A 145 -2.19 9.86 -3.72
N THR A 146 -2.12 10.03 -5.04
CA THR A 146 -0.86 10.23 -5.77
C THR A 146 -0.12 11.51 -5.38
N GLU A 147 -0.82 12.56 -4.96
CA GLU A 147 -0.21 13.77 -4.40
C GLU A 147 0.49 13.52 -3.04
N GLY A 148 0.24 12.39 -2.39
CA GLY A 148 0.84 12.02 -1.10
C GLY A 148 2.11 11.18 -1.19
N ILE A 149 2.47 10.66 -2.36
CA ILE A 149 3.61 9.75 -2.57
C ILE A 149 4.82 10.48 -3.16
N ASP A 150 6.01 9.89 -3.01
CA ASP A 150 7.28 10.43 -3.55
C ASP A 150 7.69 9.75 -4.84
N GLY A 151 7.19 8.54 -5.11
CA GLY A 151 7.48 7.80 -6.33
C GLY A 151 6.56 6.61 -6.52
N ALA A 152 6.57 6.07 -7.73
CA ALA A 152 5.75 4.94 -8.14
C ALA A 152 6.58 3.87 -8.85
N ILE A 153 6.19 2.62 -8.61
CA ILE A 153 6.59 1.43 -9.34
C ILE A 153 5.35 0.91 -10.04
N VAL A 154 5.42 0.60 -11.31
CA VAL A 154 4.29 0.13 -12.12
C VAL A 154 4.51 -1.30 -12.57
N MET A 155 3.43 -2.10 -12.56
CA MET A 155 3.49 -3.51 -12.92
C MET A 155 3.34 -3.74 -14.43
N SER A 156 2.99 -2.70 -15.20
CA SER A 156 2.91 -2.76 -16.66
C SER A 156 3.05 -1.38 -17.30
N ARG A 157 3.34 -1.34 -18.60
CA ARG A 157 3.42 -0.08 -19.36
C ARG A 157 2.08 0.65 -19.38
N SER A 158 0.96 -0.04 -19.48
CA SER A 158 -0.37 0.58 -19.47
C SER A 158 -0.67 1.28 -18.16
N VAL A 159 -0.31 0.68 -17.03
CA VAL A 159 -0.42 1.32 -15.70
C VAL A 159 0.47 2.56 -15.60
N GLY A 160 1.67 2.51 -16.19
CA GLY A 160 2.55 3.67 -16.29
C GLY A 160 1.97 4.82 -17.12
N ASP A 161 1.32 4.51 -18.23
CA ASP A 161 0.66 5.50 -19.09
C ASP A 161 -0.54 6.15 -18.39
N ASP A 162 -1.33 5.37 -17.67
CA ASP A 162 -2.43 5.90 -16.84
C ASP A 162 -1.93 6.84 -15.75
N LEU A 163 -0.77 6.57 -15.14
CA LEU A 163 -0.17 7.42 -14.11
C LEU A 163 0.33 8.78 -14.62
N LYS A 164 0.67 8.90 -15.92
CA LYS A 164 1.08 10.19 -16.51
C LYS A 164 0.06 11.29 -16.29
N ALA A 165 -1.25 10.94 -16.27
CA ALA A 165 -2.33 11.87 -16.01
C ALA A 165 -2.31 12.46 -14.57
N PHE A 166 -1.56 11.86 -13.64
CA PHE A 166 -1.51 12.23 -12.22
C PHE A 166 -0.18 12.89 -11.81
N ARG A 167 0.73 13.15 -12.74
CA ARG A 167 2.03 13.82 -12.49
C ARG A 167 2.89 13.15 -11.42
N VAL A 168 2.84 11.84 -11.32
CA VAL A 168 3.68 11.06 -10.39
C VAL A 168 5.03 10.81 -11.03
N CYS A 169 6.10 10.91 -10.25
CA CYS A 169 7.42 10.49 -10.68
C CYS A 169 7.46 8.95 -10.71
N VAL A 170 7.49 8.37 -11.90
CA VAL A 170 7.67 6.93 -12.09
C VAL A 170 9.15 6.66 -12.27
N ALA A 171 9.70 5.71 -11.53
CA ALA A 171 11.10 5.32 -11.68
C ALA A 171 11.35 4.76 -13.11
N PRO A 172 12.37 5.23 -13.82
CA PRO A 172 12.57 4.91 -15.23
C PRO A 172 12.79 3.42 -15.54
N SER A 173 13.15 2.61 -14.57
CA SER A 173 13.51 1.18 -14.70
C SER A 173 12.52 0.23 -14.01
N ALA A 174 11.35 0.70 -13.63
CA ALA A 174 10.43 -0.04 -12.77
C ALA A 174 9.31 -0.77 -13.53
N VAL A 175 9.49 -1.06 -14.81
CA VAL A 175 8.62 -2.01 -15.53
C VAL A 175 9.17 -3.40 -15.27
N ILE A 176 8.58 -4.13 -14.35
CA ILE A 176 8.85 -5.57 -14.18
C ILE A 176 8.07 -6.26 -15.29
N GLU A 177 8.76 -6.64 -16.35
CA GLU A 177 8.20 -7.55 -17.36
C GLU A 177 8.13 -8.93 -16.72
N ALA A 178 6.89 -9.42 -16.56
CA ALA A 178 6.60 -10.76 -16.06
C ALA A 178 6.76 -11.79 -17.20
#